data_dc2ab7b696bd1fc47e3a23347034faf3
#
_entry.id   dc2ab7b696bd1fc47e3a23347034faf3
#
_cell.length_a   1.000
_cell.length_b   1.000
_cell.length_c   1.000
_cell.angle_alpha   90.00
_cell.angle_beta   90.00
_cell.angle_gamma   90.00
#
_symmetry.space_group_name_H-M   'P 1'
#
loop_
_entity.id
_entity.type
_entity.pdbx_description
1 polymer ?
#
loop_
_entity_poly.entity_id
_entity_poly.type
_entity_poly.pdbx_seq_one_letter_code
_entity_poly.pdbx_strand_id
1 'polypeptide(L)'
;MRYTDWTREKVNKIIKNANSNNPYKLCDFLGIHVDYADLGKDVLGLRTVNFRIPTILLSTRNSDQENYVTLAHELGHHICKHDTNTEYLKRHNLTFKSYGVEYEANKVMIDILTYNTNIAEFHTQKDYINYYGIPDWAEKYIDWNQLRENADFNTFDSILD
;
A
#
# COMPACT_ATOMS: atom_id res chain seq x y z
N MET A 1 5.80 -12.92 -10.30
CA MET A 1 5.93 -11.58 -10.91
C MET A 1 6.75 -10.73 -9.96
N ARG A 2 7.66 -9.94 -10.44
CA ARG A 2 8.43 -9.01 -9.60
C ARG A 2 7.76 -7.64 -9.57
N TYR A 3 7.82 -6.96 -8.42
CA TYR A 3 7.54 -5.53 -8.37
C TYR A 3 8.52 -4.81 -9.29
N THR A 4 8.00 -4.06 -10.23
CA THR A 4 8.78 -3.42 -11.30
C THR A 4 8.37 -1.95 -11.42
N ASP A 5 9.15 -1.16 -12.13
CA ASP A 5 8.77 0.21 -12.48
C ASP A 5 7.41 0.25 -13.19
N TRP A 6 7.11 -0.76 -14.01
CA TRP A 6 5.80 -0.92 -14.64
C TRP A 6 4.65 -1.06 -13.62
N THR A 7 4.87 -1.81 -12.51
CA THR A 7 3.88 -1.93 -11.43
C THR A 7 3.64 -0.57 -10.77
N ARG A 8 4.71 0.16 -10.50
CA ARG A 8 4.64 1.52 -9.94
C ARG A 8 3.91 2.49 -10.86
N GLU A 9 4.21 2.47 -12.15
CA GLU A 9 3.51 3.29 -13.14
C GLU A 9 2.01 2.97 -13.19
N LYS A 10 1.65 1.69 -13.08
CA LYS A 10 0.25 1.26 -13.02
C LYS A 10 -0.45 1.80 -11.77
N VAL A 11 0.18 1.71 -10.61
CA VAL A 11 -0.34 2.27 -9.34
C VAL A 11 -0.54 3.78 -9.46
N ASN A 12 0.47 4.50 -9.96
CA ASN A 12 0.41 5.94 -10.16
C ASN A 12 -0.73 6.35 -11.12
N LYS A 13 -0.93 5.57 -12.19
CA LYS A 13 -2.03 5.82 -13.14
C LYS A 13 -3.40 5.62 -12.48
N ILE A 14 -3.55 4.59 -11.66
CA ILE A 14 -4.79 4.34 -10.91
C ILE A 14 -5.07 5.51 -9.96
N ILE A 15 -4.08 5.94 -9.19
CA ILE A 15 -4.21 7.05 -8.25
C ILE A 15 -4.58 8.36 -8.97
N LYS A 16 -3.93 8.66 -10.09
CA LYS A 16 -4.24 9.86 -10.90
C LYS A 16 -5.67 9.82 -11.44
N ASN A 17 -6.11 8.69 -11.97
CA ASN A 17 -7.45 8.53 -12.52
C ASN A 17 -8.54 8.60 -11.44
N ALA A 18 -8.27 8.06 -10.27
CA ALA A 18 -9.15 8.16 -9.10
C ALA A 18 -9.10 9.54 -8.42
N ASN A 19 -8.12 10.36 -8.76
CA ASN A 19 -7.81 11.64 -8.12
C ASN A 19 -7.67 11.53 -6.59
N SER A 20 -7.13 10.42 -6.12
CA SER A 20 -6.93 10.16 -4.69
C SER A 20 -6.00 8.96 -4.49
N ASN A 21 -5.17 9.02 -3.45
CA ASN A 21 -4.44 7.86 -2.93
C ASN A 21 -5.07 7.26 -1.66
N ASN A 22 -6.25 7.73 -1.28
CA ASN A 22 -6.99 7.12 -0.18
C ASN A 22 -7.45 5.72 -0.59
N PRO A 23 -7.05 4.64 0.13
CA PRO A 23 -7.36 3.28 -0.28
C PRO A 23 -8.86 2.97 -0.36
N TYR A 24 -9.71 3.62 0.44
CA TYR A 24 -11.16 3.50 0.34
C TYR A 24 -11.70 4.06 -0.98
N LYS A 25 -11.21 5.24 -1.37
CA LYS A 25 -11.58 5.84 -2.67
C LYS A 25 -11.03 5.05 -3.86
N LEU A 26 -9.85 4.44 -3.71
CA LEU A 26 -9.30 3.55 -4.72
C LEU A 26 -10.15 2.28 -4.88
N CYS A 27 -10.67 1.73 -3.78
CA CYS A 27 -11.62 0.62 -3.84
C CYS A 27 -12.88 0.99 -4.61
N ASP A 28 -13.50 2.12 -4.29
CA ASP A 28 -14.68 2.62 -5.00
C ASP A 28 -14.39 2.78 -6.51
N PHE A 29 -13.27 3.40 -6.85
CA PHE A 29 -12.85 3.61 -8.24
C PHE A 29 -12.64 2.29 -8.99
N LEU A 30 -12.11 1.26 -8.33
CA LEU A 30 -11.82 -0.06 -8.91
C LEU A 30 -13.02 -1.02 -8.85
N GLY A 31 -14.14 -0.60 -8.29
CA GLY A 31 -15.33 -1.45 -8.12
C GLY A 31 -15.14 -2.57 -7.08
N ILE A 32 -14.31 -2.34 -6.08
CA ILE A 32 -14.04 -3.26 -4.99
C ILE A 32 -14.94 -2.90 -3.81
N HIS A 33 -15.73 -3.86 -3.35
CA HIS A 33 -16.54 -3.69 -2.14
C HIS A 33 -15.67 -3.84 -0.89
N VAL A 34 -15.84 -2.94 0.08
CA VAL A 34 -15.18 -3.01 1.38
C VAL A 34 -16.23 -3.29 2.44
N ASP A 35 -16.02 -4.32 3.22
CA ASP A 35 -16.92 -4.73 4.29
C ASP A 35 -16.13 -5.07 5.56
N TYR A 36 -16.83 -5.22 6.67
CA TYR A 36 -16.24 -5.44 7.99
C TYR A 36 -16.82 -6.71 8.60
N ALA A 37 -15.95 -7.51 9.22
CA ALA A 37 -16.34 -8.72 9.94
C ALA A 37 -15.42 -8.97 11.13
N ASP A 38 -15.89 -9.73 12.12
CA ASP A 38 -14.99 -10.24 13.15
C ASP A 38 -14.15 -11.40 12.56
N LEU A 39 -12.90 -11.10 12.25
CA LEU A 39 -11.95 -12.05 11.67
C LEU A 39 -11.07 -12.74 12.73
N GLY A 40 -11.45 -12.65 14.02
CA GLY A 40 -10.68 -13.17 15.13
C GLY A 40 -9.56 -12.26 15.56
N LYS A 41 -8.64 -12.79 16.39
CA LYS A 41 -7.58 -11.97 17.03
C LYS A 41 -6.44 -11.59 16.07
N ASP A 42 -6.18 -12.40 15.07
CA ASP A 42 -4.95 -12.34 14.28
C ASP A 42 -5.15 -11.77 12.88
N VAL A 43 -6.26 -12.10 12.21
CA VAL A 43 -6.47 -11.71 10.83
C VAL A 43 -6.88 -10.24 10.76
N LEU A 44 -6.09 -9.43 10.06
CA LEU A 44 -6.34 -8.00 9.86
C LEU A 44 -7.31 -7.75 8.72
N GLY A 45 -7.22 -8.52 7.65
CA GLY A 45 -8.08 -8.43 6.49
C GLY A 45 -7.89 -9.61 5.55
N LEU A 46 -8.77 -9.73 4.59
CA LEU A 46 -8.68 -10.73 3.52
C LEU A 46 -9.44 -10.27 2.28
N ARG A 47 -9.07 -10.85 1.13
CA ARG A 47 -9.78 -10.65 -0.14
C ARG A 47 -10.65 -11.86 -0.45
N THR A 48 -11.78 -11.59 -1.05
CA THR A 48 -12.69 -12.60 -1.57
C THR A 48 -13.40 -12.08 -2.82
N VAL A 49 -14.09 -12.96 -3.51
CA VAL A 49 -14.99 -12.58 -4.60
C VAL A 49 -16.39 -13.04 -4.23
N ASN A 50 -17.31 -12.11 -4.07
CA ASN A 50 -18.69 -12.38 -3.74
C ASN A 50 -19.59 -11.95 -4.91
N PHE A 51 -20.36 -12.90 -5.48
CA PHE A 51 -21.19 -12.65 -6.66
C PHE A 51 -20.48 -11.91 -7.81
N ARG A 52 -19.22 -12.31 -8.10
CA ARG A 52 -18.31 -11.69 -9.07
C ARG A 52 -17.83 -10.27 -8.71
N ILE A 53 -18.14 -9.79 -7.53
CA ILE A 53 -17.66 -8.50 -7.02
C ILE A 53 -16.44 -8.78 -6.15
N PRO A 54 -15.26 -8.22 -6.48
CA PRO A 54 -14.11 -8.27 -5.58
C PRO A 54 -14.47 -7.58 -4.27
N THR A 55 -14.20 -8.25 -3.16
CA THR A 55 -14.53 -7.75 -1.83
C THR A 55 -13.30 -7.85 -0.93
N ILE A 56 -13.02 -6.79 -0.19
CA ILE A 56 -12.03 -6.80 0.89
C ILE A 56 -12.78 -6.74 2.21
N LEU A 57 -12.53 -7.74 3.07
CA LEU A 57 -13.04 -7.75 4.43
C LEU A 57 -11.96 -7.24 5.37
N LEU A 58 -12.30 -6.27 6.20
CA LEU A 58 -11.45 -5.73 7.26
C LEU A 58 -11.97 -6.21 8.62
N SER A 59 -11.05 -6.49 9.53
CA SER A 59 -11.44 -6.92 10.87
C SER A 59 -12.08 -5.78 11.67
N THR A 60 -13.21 -6.04 12.31
CA THR A 60 -13.84 -5.10 13.26
C THR A 60 -12.99 -4.85 14.50
N ARG A 61 -11.93 -5.62 14.71
CA ARG A 61 -10.99 -5.50 15.83
C ARG A 61 -9.81 -4.58 15.53
N ASN A 62 -9.68 -4.12 14.29
CA ASN A 62 -8.61 -3.21 13.88
C ASN A 62 -8.87 -1.78 14.35
N SER A 63 -7.80 -1.04 14.61
CA SER A 63 -7.87 0.42 14.64
C SER A 63 -8.09 1.00 13.23
N ASP A 64 -8.46 2.27 13.15
CA ASP A 64 -8.63 2.95 11.87
C ASP A 64 -7.34 2.94 11.03
N GLN A 65 -6.19 3.12 11.68
CA GLN A 65 -4.89 3.06 11.03
C GLN A 65 -4.56 1.66 10.52
N GLU A 66 -4.84 0.62 11.30
CA GLU A 66 -4.68 -0.76 10.85
C GLU A 66 -5.57 -1.07 9.65
N ASN A 67 -6.80 -0.60 9.64
CA ASN A 67 -7.72 -0.73 8.50
C ASN A 67 -7.17 -0.04 7.26
N TYR A 68 -6.68 1.17 7.40
CA TYR A 68 -6.11 1.96 6.30
C TYR A 68 -4.92 1.26 5.63
N VAL A 69 -3.98 0.80 6.43
CA VAL A 69 -2.79 0.07 5.98
C VAL A 69 -3.16 -1.29 5.39
N THR A 70 -4.03 -2.04 6.06
CA THR A 70 -4.50 -3.35 5.59
C THR A 70 -5.21 -3.23 4.25
N LEU A 71 -6.07 -2.23 4.09
CA LEU A 71 -6.78 -2.00 2.85
C LEU A 71 -5.83 -1.67 1.69
N ALA A 72 -4.80 -0.86 1.94
CA ALA A 72 -3.76 -0.57 0.95
C ALA A 72 -2.95 -1.83 0.57
N HIS A 73 -2.68 -2.72 1.52
CA HIS A 73 -2.04 -4.02 1.29
C HIS A 73 -2.90 -4.94 0.40
N GLU A 74 -4.17 -5.10 0.75
CA GLU A 74 -5.10 -5.94 -0.01
C GLU A 74 -5.36 -5.38 -1.43
N LEU A 75 -5.37 -4.05 -1.57
CA LEU A 75 -5.34 -3.39 -2.88
C LEU A 75 -4.09 -3.77 -3.69
N GLY A 76 -2.94 -3.88 -3.02
CA GLY A 76 -1.70 -4.33 -3.65
C GLY A 76 -1.85 -5.69 -4.31
N HIS A 77 -2.42 -6.64 -3.62
CA HIS A 77 -2.73 -7.95 -4.19
C HIS A 77 -3.70 -7.87 -5.37
N HIS A 78 -4.72 -7.03 -5.28
CA HIS A 78 -5.70 -6.85 -6.36
C HIS A 78 -5.05 -6.23 -7.61
N ILE A 79 -4.27 -5.17 -7.45
CA ILE A 79 -3.59 -4.46 -8.55
C ILE A 79 -2.58 -5.37 -9.26
N CYS A 80 -1.84 -6.18 -8.49
CA CYS A 80 -0.89 -7.15 -9.01
C CYS A 80 -1.55 -8.42 -9.55
N LYS A 81 -2.87 -8.56 -9.43
CA LYS A 81 -3.66 -9.72 -9.86
C LYS A 81 -3.23 -11.03 -9.19
N HIS A 82 -2.85 -10.95 -7.93
CA HIS A 82 -2.58 -12.13 -7.13
C HIS A 82 -3.86 -12.94 -6.89
N ASP A 83 -3.73 -14.26 -6.75
CA ASP A 83 -4.85 -15.14 -6.42
C ASP A 83 -5.45 -14.73 -5.05
N THR A 84 -6.76 -14.93 -4.88
CA THR A 84 -7.46 -14.73 -3.60
C THR A 84 -7.10 -15.76 -2.54
N ASN A 85 -6.43 -16.86 -2.92
CA ASN A 85 -5.90 -17.88 -2.00
C ASN A 85 -4.54 -17.48 -1.37
N THR A 86 -4.10 -16.23 -1.49
CA THR A 86 -2.91 -15.74 -0.80
C THR A 86 -3.10 -15.78 0.72
N GLU A 87 -2.00 -15.86 1.45
CA GLU A 87 -2.04 -15.79 2.91
C GLU A 87 -2.73 -14.51 3.38
N TYR A 88 -3.54 -14.62 4.42
CA TYR A 88 -4.16 -13.45 5.04
C TYR A 88 -3.12 -12.63 5.80
N LEU A 89 -3.26 -11.32 5.77
CA LEU A 89 -2.44 -10.44 6.60
C LEU A 89 -2.77 -10.69 8.08
N LYS A 90 -1.80 -11.21 8.82
CA LYS A 90 -1.95 -11.62 10.23
C LYS A 90 -1.06 -10.77 11.13
N ARG A 91 -1.65 -10.28 12.24
CA ARG A 91 -0.99 -9.42 13.21
C ARG A 91 0.32 -10.00 13.76
N HIS A 92 0.36 -11.30 14.04
CA HIS A 92 1.52 -11.98 14.62
C HIS A 92 2.54 -12.49 13.60
N ASN A 93 2.27 -12.33 12.31
CA ASN A 93 3.14 -12.81 11.23
C ASN A 93 3.56 -11.69 10.25
N LEU A 94 3.71 -10.48 10.77
CA LEU A 94 4.11 -9.30 10.01
C LEU A 94 5.65 -9.25 9.87
N THR A 95 6.20 -10.22 9.13
CA THR A 95 7.64 -10.31 8.87
C THR A 95 7.97 -9.83 7.47
N PHE A 96 9.17 -9.30 7.30
CA PHE A 96 9.65 -8.87 5.98
C PHE A 96 9.77 -10.07 5.03
N LYS A 97 9.16 -9.94 3.86
CA LYS A 97 9.31 -10.85 2.73
C LYS A 97 10.12 -10.15 1.64
N SER A 98 11.20 -10.76 1.19
CA SER A 98 12.10 -10.17 0.18
C SER A 98 11.70 -10.49 -1.27
N TYR A 99 10.68 -11.32 -1.47
CA TYR A 99 10.17 -11.73 -2.78
C TYR A 99 8.74 -12.28 -2.70
N GLY A 100 8.15 -12.52 -3.85
CA GLY A 100 6.83 -13.15 -3.97
C GLY A 100 5.67 -12.17 -3.85
N VAL A 101 4.47 -12.71 -3.78
CA VAL A 101 3.21 -11.94 -3.81
C VAL A 101 3.07 -10.98 -2.63
N GLU A 102 3.55 -11.38 -1.45
CA GLU A 102 3.53 -10.51 -0.27
C GLU A 102 4.48 -9.32 -0.41
N TYR A 103 5.67 -9.55 -0.97
CA TYR A 103 6.61 -8.47 -1.28
C TYR A 103 5.99 -7.45 -2.24
N GLU A 104 5.40 -7.93 -3.32
CA GLU A 104 4.76 -7.08 -4.33
C GLU A 104 3.60 -6.27 -3.72
N ALA A 105 2.72 -6.91 -2.95
CA ALA A 105 1.60 -6.25 -2.30
C ALA A 105 2.06 -5.18 -1.31
N ASN A 106 3.09 -5.46 -0.51
CA ASN A 106 3.64 -4.51 0.44
C ASN A 106 4.35 -3.33 -0.26
N LYS A 107 5.02 -3.57 -1.39
CA LYS A 107 5.59 -2.46 -2.20
C LYS A 107 4.49 -1.56 -2.75
N VAL A 108 3.41 -2.12 -3.27
CA VAL A 108 2.25 -1.35 -3.73
C VAL A 108 1.59 -0.59 -2.58
N MET A 109 1.44 -1.23 -1.42
CA MET A 109 0.94 -0.57 -0.22
C MET A 109 1.76 0.68 0.12
N ILE A 110 3.08 0.58 0.13
CA ILE A 110 3.96 1.73 0.38
C ILE A 110 3.76 2.81 -0.68
N ASP A 111 3.68 2.46 -1.96
CA ASP A 111 3.45 3.43 -3.04
C ASP A 111 2.10 4.17 -2.89
N ILE A 112 1.05 3.49 -2.44
CA ILE A 112 -0.25 4.09 -2.16
C ILE A 112 -0.16 5.05 -0.96
N LEU A 113 0.41 4.59 0.15
CA LEU A 113 0.50 5.37 1.40
C LEU A 113 1.34 6.64 1.24
N THR A 114 2.39 6.58 0.42
CA THR A 114 3.39 7.64 0.28
C THR A 114 3.37 8.34 -1.08
N TYR A 115 2.25 8.25 -1.78
CA TYR A 115 2.12 8.82 -3.11
C TYR A 115 2.46 10.31 -3.14
N ASN A 116 3.23 10.70 -4.16
CA ASN A 116 3.64 12.08 -4.40
C ASN A 116 4.40 12.71 -3.22
N THR A 117 5.19 11.90 -2.52
CA THR A 117 6.03 12.36 -1.41
C THR A 117 7.30 13.04 -1.91
N ASN A 118 7.79 14.01 -1.13
CA ASN A 118 9.13 14.55 -1.26
C ASN A 118 9.90 14.32 0.04
N ILE A 119 10.88 13.43 0.02
CA ILE A 119 11.65 13.08 1.22
C ILE A 119 12.44 14.27 1.78
N ALA A 120 12.78 15.28 0.94
CA ALA A 120 13.49 16.47 1.38
C ALA A 120 12.68 17.35 2.36
N GLU A 121 11.37 17.14 2.47
CA GLU A 121 10.51 17.84 3.44
C GLU A 121 10.62 17.25 4.86
N PHE A 122 11.30 16.12 5.04
CA PHE A 122 11.42 15.43 6.32
C PHE A 122 12.85 15.50 6.85
N HIS A 123 13.00 15.79 8.14
CA HIS A 123 14.32 15.84 8.78
C HIS A 123 14.93 14.47 9.01
N THR A 124 14.10 13.47 9.30
CA THR A 124 14.53 12.09 9.54
C THR A 124 13.62 11.08 8.85
N GLN A 125 14.14 9.85 8.66
CA GLN A 125 13.31 8.74 8.17
C GLN A 125 12.15 8.45 9.13
N LYS A 126 12.35 8.63 10.43
CA LYS A 126 11.31 8.43 11.43
C LYS A 126 10.19 9.44 11.30
N ASP A 127 10.48 10.70 10.99
CA ASP A 127 9.46 11.72 10.73
C ASP A 127 8.60 11.34 9.52
N TYR A 128 9.23 10.86 8.45
CA TYR A 128 8.56 10.36 7.26
C TYR A 128 7.63 9.18 7.58
N ILE A 129 8.13 8.16 8.29
CA ILE A 129 7.36 6.97 8.67
C ILE A 129 6.15 7.37 9.51
N ASN A 130 6.36 8.24 10.51
CA ASN A 130 5.29 8.70 11.40
C ASN A 130 4.23 9.52 10.65
N TYR A 131 4.66 10.40 9.73
CA TYR A 131 3.76 11.25 8.96
C TYR A 131 2.79 10.43 8.10
N TYR A 132 3.30 9.39 7.41
CA TYR A 132 2.49 8.51 6.58
C TYR A 132 1.82 7.37 7.35
N GLY A 133 2.04 7.27 8.65
CA GLY A 133 1.48 6.20 9.48
C GLY A 133 1.92 4.81 9.05
N ILE A 134 3.16 4.68 8.57
CA ILE A 134 3.73 3.40 8.14
C ILE A 134 4.06 2.59 9.39
N PRO A 135 3.51 1.37 9.54
CA PRO A 135 3.83 0.54 10.69
C PRO A 135 5.27 0.03 10.64
N ASP A 136 5.85 -0.23 11.81
CA ASP A 136 7.26 -0.66 11.94
C ASP A 136 7.61 -1.88 11.07
N TRP A 137 6.70 -2.84 10.96
CA TRP A 137 6.91 -4.03 10.14
C TRP A 137 7.00 -3.74 8.63
N ALA A 138 6.49 -2.59 8.18
CA ALA A 138 6.46 -2.20 6.77
C ALA A 138 7.63 -1.30 6.36
N GLU A 139 8.43 -0.82 7.29
CA GLU A 139 9.54 0.11 7.04
C GLU A 139 10.54 -0.43 6.00
N LYS A 140 10.83 -1.73 6.03
CA LYS A 140 11.80 -2.37 5.10
C LYS A 140 11.34 -2.42 3.64
N TYR A 141 10.07 -2.13 3.36
CA TYR A 141 9.56 -2.01 1.99
C TYR A 141 9.79 -0.63 1.38
N ILE A 142 10.23 0.35 2.16
CA ILE A 142 10.54 1.71 1.68
C ILE A 142 11.90 1.68 0.96
N ASP A 143 11.93 2.19 -0.27
CA ASP A 143 13.17 2.37 -1.02
C ASP A 143 13.72 3.78 -0.78
N TRP A 144 14.51 3.92 0.27
CA TRP A 144 15.12 5.17 0.67
C TRP A 144 16.06 5.75 -0.39
N ASN A 145 16.75 4.89 -1.16
CA ASN A 145 17.67 5.34 -2.20
C ASN A 145 16.90 6.00 -3.34
N GLN A 146 15.84 5.36 -3.81
CA GLN A 146 15.00 5.90 -4.86
C GLN A 146 14.32 7.20 -4.45
N LEU A 147 13.86 7.31 -3.19
CA LEU A 147 13.27 8.55 -2.68
C LEU A 147 14.26 9.71 -2.69
N ARG A 148 15.53 9.45 -2.36
CA ARG A 148 16.61 10.45 -2.42
C ARG A 148 16.93 10.85 -3.85
N GLU A 149 17.07 9.90 -4.77
CA GLU A 149 17.32 10.17 -6.18
C GLU A 149 16.21 11.04 -6.79
N ASN A 150 14.95 10.74 -6.48
CA ASN A 150 13.81 11.55 -6.95
C ASN A 150 13.81 12.95 -6.38
N ALA A 151 14.25 13.15 -5.13
CA ALA A 151 14.36 14.46 -4.52
C ALA A 151 15.47 15.30 -5.17
N ASP A 152 16.61 14.69 -5.46
CA ASP A 152 17.74 15.36 -6.13
C ASP A 152 17.37 15.80 -7.56
N PHE A 153 16.60 14.96 -8.28
CA PHE A 153 16.12 15.30 -9.64
C PHE A 153 15.17 16.50 -9.62
N ASN A 154 14.24 16.54 -8.66
CA ASN A 154 13.28 17.64 -8.53
C ASN A 154 13.97 18.97 -8.12
N THR A 155 15.09 18.90 -7.42
CA THR A 155 15.89 20.09 -7.05
C THR A 155 16.63 20.68 -8.26
N PHE A 156 17.04 19.84 -9.22
CA PHE A 156 17.68 20.30 -10.45
C PHE A 156 16.70 20.95 -11.44
N ASP A 157 15.49 20.42 -11.57
CA ASP A 157 14.46 21.00 -12.45
C ASP A 157 13.94 22.35 -11.94
N SER A 158 13.94 22.59 -10.63
CA SER A 158 13.55 23.88 -10.05
C SER A 158 14.61 24.99 -10.17
N ILE A 159 15.82 24.67 -10.59
CA ILE A 159 16.92 25.64 -10.81
C ILE A 159 16.96 26.11 -12.27
N LEU A 160 16.24 25.42 -13.18
CA LEU A 160 16.22 25.72 -14.61
C LEU A 160 14.99 26.52 -15.07
N ASP A 161 14.06 26.86 -14.18
CA ASP A 161 12.96 27.79 -14.35
C ASP A 161 13.26 29.16 -13.68
#